data_c1e4aa7b38fe01bb46ce2f197a996891
#
_entry.id   c1e4aa7b38fe01bb46ce2f197a996891
#
_cell.length_a   1.000
_cell.length_b   1.000
_cell.length_c   1.000
_cell.angle_alpha   90.00
_cell.angle_beta   90.00
_cell.angle_gamma   90.00
#
_symmetry.space_group_name_H-M   'P 1'
#
loop_
_entity.id
_entity.type
_entity.pdbx_description
1 polymer ?
#
loop_
_entity_poly.entity_id
_entity_poly.type
_entity_poly.pdbx_seq_one_letter_code
_entity_poly.pdbx_strand_id
1 'polypeptide(L)'
;MSDRTLFTSESVTEGHPDKIADQISDSVLDAIVAQDPDARVACETLLTTGLCVVAGEVTTSASVDITSIARRAILDIGYDDGAKGFDGRTCAVLVSLGRQSPDIAGGVDRALELRDGTGGEDELNALGAGDQGMMFGYACDDNEDFMPLPIWLAHRLSMRLAQVRRTGLVPYLRPDGKTQVTIAYEDGRPVGVDTVLVSTQHEDHVSHATIAQDVFEHVIAPVLPGDLDHRSMRTIVNPSGKFVLGGPHADAGLTGRKVIVDTYGGMARHGGGAFSGKDPSKVDRSAAYAARWVAKHVVASGAARRCEVQVAYAIGMARPVSVLVETFGTERVDTATIAKAIDALFDLRPAAIIRDLDLRRPIYARTAAYGHFGRSDQGFTWEQTPRLDDLRRELDLA
;
A
#
# COMPACT_ATOMS: atom_id res chain seq x y z
N MET A 1 6.42 -13.29 34.43
CA MET A 1 6.72 -11.95 33.89
C MET A 1 6.14 -11.94 32.49
N SER A 2 5.27 -10.97 32.16
CA SER A 2 4.77 -10.84 30.79
C SER A 2 5.96 -10.59 29.86
N ASP A 3 5.98 -11.24 28.71
CA ASP A 3 7.05 -11.08 27.71
C ASP A 3 6.81 -9.78 26.95
N ARG A 4 7.45 -8.69 27.43
CA ARG A 4 7.34 -7.38 26.80
C ARG A 4 8.28 -7.30 25.62
N THR A 5 7.71 -7.12 24.42
CA THR A 5 8.44 -6.98 23.17
C THR A 5 8.19 -5.61 22.54
N LEU A 6 9.17 -5.12 21.77
CA LEU A 6 9.04 -3.88 21.01
C LEU A 6 8.99 -4.20 19.53
N PHE A 7 8.04 -3.59 18.83
CA PHE A 7 7.94 -3.69 17.38
C PHE A 7 7.88 -2.31 16.73
N THR A 8 8.62 -2.14 15.65
CA THR A 8 8.79 -0.84 14.98
C THR A 8 8.37 -0.93 13.53
N SER A 9 7.59 0.06 13.09
CA SER A 9 7.30 0.28 11.66
C SER A 9 7.59 1.72 11.27
N GLU A 10 7.82 1.94 9.98
CA GLU A 10 8.03 3.27 9.42
C GLU A 10 7.03 3.59 8.31
N SER A 11 6.79 4.86 8.09
CA SER A 11 6.07 5.39 6.93
C SER A 11 6.76 6.63 6.39
N VAL A 12 6.33 7.07 5.22
CA VAL A 12 6.87 8.27 4.57
C VAL A 12 5.72 9.13 4.04
N THR A 13 6.00 10.43 3.88
CA THR A 13 5.03 11.34 3.28
C THR A 13 4.90 11.13 1.77
N GLU A 14 3.86 11.72 1.20
CA GLU A 14 3.64 11.77 -0.26
C GLU A 14 4.80 12.42 -1.03
N GLY A 15 5.60 13.27 -0.36
CA GLY A 15 6.76 13.95 -0.94
C GLY A 15 8.07 13.19 -0.85
N HIS A 16 8.10 12.00 -0.28
CA HIS A 16 9.27 11.12 -0.35
C HIS A 16 9.53 10.69 -1.80
N PRO A 17 10.78 10.67 -2.29
CA PRO A 17 11.09 10.38 -3.70
C PRO A 17 10.43 9.11 -4.25
N ASP A 18 10.50 7.99 -3.53
CA ASP A 18 9.86 6.75 -3.95
C ASP A 18 8.33 6.88 -4.03
N LYS A 19 7.72 7.65 -3.11
CA LYS A 19 6.25 7.84 -3.13
C LYS A 19 5.79 8.83 -4.19
N ILE A 20 6.62 9.77 -4.60
CA ILE A 20 6.37 10.58 -5.80
C ILE A 20 6.34 9.67 -7.03
N ALA A 21 7.30 8.74 -7.14
CA ALA A 21 7.35 7.78 -8.24
C ALA A 21 6.10 6.89 -8.29
N ASP A 22 5.68 6.35 -7.15
CA ASP A 22 4.44 5.57 -7.03
C ASP A 22 3.20 6.37 -7.45
N GLN A 23 3.08 7.62 -7.00
CA GLN A 23 1.95 8.48 -7.33
C GLN A 23 1.91 8.83 -8.83
N ILE A 24 3.04 9.05 -9.47
CA ILE A 24 3.10 9.28 -10.92
C ILE A 24 2.65 8.03 -11.66
N SER A 25 3.20 6.86 -11.33
CA SER A 25 2.88 5.59 -11.96
C SER A 25 1.40 5.23 -11.83
N ASP A 26 0.82 5.42 -10.65
CA ASP A 26 -0.62 5.17 -10.43
C ASP A 26 -1.51 6.26 -11.05
N SER A 27 -1.05 7.50 -11.16
CA SER A 27 -1.80 8.55 -11.88
C SER A 27 -1.85 8.28 -13.38
N VAL A 28 -0.78 7.72 -13.96
CA VAL A 28 -0.77 7.26 -15.35
C VAL A 28 -1.73 6.09 -15.53
N LEU A 29 -1.70 5.12 -14.61
CA LEU A 29 -2.62 3.98 -14.61
C LEU A 29 -4.08 4.44 -14.55
N ASP A 30 -4.43 5.32 -13.61
CA ASP A 30 -5.80 5.82 -13.44
C ASP A 30 -6.30 6.56 -14.69
N ALA A 31 -5.44 7.38 -15.32
CA ALA A 31 -5.80 8.09 -16.54
C ALA A 31 -6.06 7.15 -17.73
N ILE A 32 -5.36 6.01 -17.79
CA ILE A 32 -5.56 4.98 -18.82
C ILE A 32 -6.84 4.19 -18.51
N VAL A 33 -6.99 3.66 -17.30
CA VAL A 33 -8.13 2.83 -16.88
C VAL A 33 -9.47 3.59 -17.00
N ALA A 34 -9.45 4.90 -16.75
CA ALA A 34 -10.63 5.75 -16.94
C ALA A 34 -11.18 5.76 -18.37
N GLN A 35 -10.33 5.52 -19.39
CA GLN A 35 -10.70 5.48 -20.80
C GLN A 35 -10.76 4.04 -21.35
N ASP A 36 -9.97 3.14 -20.80
CA ASP A 36 -9.82 1.75 -21.22
C ASP A 36 -9.68 0.83 -19.99
N PRO A 37 -10.81 0.36 -19.42
CA PRO A 37 -10.80 -0.50 -18.23
C PRO A 37 -10.11 -1.86 -18.43
N ASP A 38 -9.91 -2.29 -19.67
CA ASP A 38 -9.25 -3.55 -20.03
C ASP A 38 -7.76 -3.37 -20.38
N ALA A 39 -7.23 -2.17 -20.25
CA ALA A 39 -5.83 -1.86 -20.54
C ALA A 39 -4.86 -2.76 -19.74
N ARG A 40 -3.73 -3.08 -20.37
CA ARG A 40 -2.59 -3.73 -19.71
C ARG A 40 -1.52 -2.68 -19.45
N VAL A 41 -1.21 -2.45 -18.19
CA VAL A 41 -0.31 -1.39 -17.75
C VAL A 41 0.72 -1.95 -16.77
N ALA A 42 1.97 -1.74 -17.07
CA ALA A 42 3.12 -1.88 -16.20
C ALA A 42 3.94 -0.60 -16.36
N CYS A 43 3.69 0.39 -15.51
CA CYS A 43 4.28 1.72 -15.60
C CYS A 43 5.17 1.98 -14.39
N GLU A 44 6.44 2.21 -14.61
CA GLU A 44 7.43 2.49 -13.58
C GLU A 44 7.98 3.90 -13.76
N THR A 45 8.32 4.55 -12.66
CA THR A 45 8.85 5.91 -12.63
C THR A 45 10.16 5.94 -11.87
N LEU A 46 11.15 6.66 -12.41
CA LEU A 46 12.38 7.03 -11.74
C LEU A 46 12.44 8.55 -11.61
N LEU A 47 12.82 9.01 -10.43
CA LEU A 47 13.02 10.43 -10.13
C LEU A 47 14.43 10.66 -9.60
N THR A 48 15.06 11.72 -10.05
CA THR A 48 16.33 12.24 -9.50
C THR A 48 16.39 13.74 -9.73
N THR A 49 17.50 14.40 -9.36
CA THR A 49 17.66 15.85 -9.50
C THR A 49 17.27 16.35 -10.89
N GLY A 50 16.18 17.12 -10.97
CA GLY A 50 15.71 17.74 -12.22
C GLY A 50 15.16 16.80 -13.29
N LEU A 51 14.99 15.51 -13.02
CA LEU A 51 14.61 14.50 -13.99
C LEU A 51 13.51 13.57 -13.46
N CYS A 52 12.51 13.30 -14.30
CA CYS A 52 11.51 12.25 -14.15
C CYS A 52 11.54 11.36 -15.40
N VAL A 53 11.71 10.07 -15.23
CA VAL A 53 11.64 9.07 -16.30
C VAL A 53 10.45 8.17 -16.04
N VAL A 54 9.53 8.07 -17.00
CA VAL A 54 8.40 7.14 -16.99
C VAL A 54 8.67 6.07 -18.04
N ALA A 55 8.76 4.82 -17.62
CA ALA A 55 9.13 3.69 -18.46
C ALA A 55 8.20 2.49 -18.21
N GLY A 56 8.21 1.51 -19.11
CA GLY A 56 7.45 0.26 -18.95
C GLY A 56 6.71 -0.15 -20.22
N GLU A 57 5.67 -0.98 -20.05
CA GLU A 57 4.86 -1.53 -21.13
C GLU A 57 3.39 -1.20 -20.91
N VAL A 58 2.75 -0.68 -21.97
CA VAL A 58 1.33 -0.33 -21.97
C VAL A 58 0.67 -0.82 -23.26
N THR A 59 -0.40 -1.59 -23.11
CA THR A 59 -1.28 -1.95 -24.21
C THR A 59 -2.66 -1.41 -23.91
N THR A 60 -3.09 -0.39 -24.67
CA THR A 60 -4.35 0.33 -24.45
C THR A 60 -4.84 0.97 -25.72
N SER A 61 -6.15 1.23 -25.77
CA SER A 61 -6.82 2.12 -26.74
C SER A 61 -6.88 3.58 -26.26
N ALA A 62 -6.56 3.85 -24.98
CA ALA A 62 -6.57 5.19 -24.41
C ALA A 62 -5.44 6.06 -24.98
N SER A 63 -5.70 7.38 -25.02
CA SER A 63 -4.70 8.38 -25.36
C SER A 63 -4.55 9.36 -24.19
N VAL A 64 -3.39 9.35 -23.54
CA VAL A 64 -3.11 10.15 -22.34
C VAL A 64 -1.82 10.95 -22.50
N ASP A 65 -1.80 12.17 -21.99
CA ASP A 65 -0.60 13.00 -21.91
C ASP A 65 0.17 12.71 -20.62
N ILE A 66 1.07 11.72 -20.70
CA ILE A 66 1.87 11.24 -19.56
C ILE A 66 2.74 12.35 -18.99
N THR A 67 3.29 13.23 -19.84
CA THR A 67 4.12 14.35 -19.39
C THR A 67 3.33 15.31 -18.50
N SER A 68 2.12 15.66 -18.89
CA SER A 68 1.25 16.51 -18.09
C SER A 68 0.78 15.84 -16.81
N ILE A 69 0.50 14.52 -16.84
CA ILE A 69 0.13 13.75 -15.65
C ILE A 69 1.29 13.75 -14.64
N ALA A 70 2.50 13.43 -15.07
CA ALA A 70 3.68 13.42 -14.19
C ALA A 70 3.94 14.79 -13.56
N ARG A 71 3.89 15.87 -14.35
CA ARG A 71 4.05 17.24 -13.84
C ARG A 71 3.00 17.60 -12.81
N ARG A 72 1.74 17.29 -13.08
CA ARG A 72 0.62 17.56 -12.17
C ARG A 72 0.81 16.84 -10.84
N ALA A 73 1.13 15.53 -10.85
CA ALA A 73 1.38 14.77 -9.63
C ALA A 73 2.50 15.40 -8.79
N ILE A 74 3.61 15.82 -9.41
CA ILE A 74 4.72 16.48 -8.71
C ILE A 74 4.26 17.82 -8.09
N LEU A 75 3.50 18.62 -8.83
CA LEU A 75 3.00 19.92 -8.36
C LEU A 75 1.96 19.77 -7.24
N ASP A 76 1.05 18.81 -7.35
CA ASP A 76 0.01 18.54 -6.37
C ASP A 76 0.59 18.08 -5.02
N ILE A 77 1.74 17.40 -5.03
CA ILE A 77 2.50 17.05 -3.83
C ILE A 77 3.11 18.29 -3.17
N GLY A 78 3.41 19.34 -3.95
CA GLY A 78 3.96 20.60 -3.47
C GLY A 78 5.40 20.90 -3.88
N TYR A 79 5.94 20.15 -4.85
CA TYR A 79 7.21 20.47 -5.49
C TYR A 79 6.98 21.44 -6.68
N ASP A 80 6.79 22.69 -6.34
CA ASP A 80 6.42 23.80 -7.23
C ASP A 80 7.45 24.92 -7.27
N ASP A 81 8.61 24.73 -6.63
CA ASP A 81 9.72 25.67 -6.58
C ASP A 81 11.05 24.91 -6.46
N GLY A 82 12.04 25.29 -7.29
CA GLY A 82 13.38 24.74 -7.25
C GLY A 82 14.09 24.87 -5.90
N ALA A 83 13.72 25.85 -5.07
CA ALA A 83 14.22 25.99 -3.71
C ALA A 83 13.81 24.83 -2.78
N LYS A 84 12.76 24.06 -3.15
CA LYS A 84 12.36 22.84 -2.44
C LYS A 84 13.16 21.61 -2.85
N GLY A 85 14.07 21.76 -3.83
CA GLY A 85 14.92 20.69 -4.37
C GLY A 85 14.34 20.01 -5.62
N PHE A 86 13.08 20.29 -5.99
CA PHE A 86 12.45 19.76 -7.20
C PHE A 86 11.31 20.68 -7.64
N ASP A 87 11.06 20.79 -8.95
CA ASP A 87 9.97 21.61 -9.48
C ASP A 87 9.31 20.91 -10.68
N GLY A 88 8.04 20.56 -10.54
CA GLY A 88 7.24 19.91 -11.58
C GLY A 88 7.05 20.76 -12.85
N ARG A 89 7.23 22.10 -12.79
CA ARG A 89 7.14 22.97 -13.96
C ARG A 89 8.38 22.87 -14.85
N THR A 90 9.56 22.65 -14.25
CA THR A 90 10.85 22.80 -14.93
C THR A 90 11.66 21.52 -15.06
N CYS A 91 11.34 20.46 -14.31
CA CYS A 91 12.03 19.18 -14.41
C CYS A 91 11.91 18.60 -15.84
N ALA A 92 12.94 17.89 -16.30
CA ALA A 92 12.83 17.09 -17.52
C ALA A 92 11.88 15.90 -17.28
N VAL A 93 11.01 15.60 -18.25
CA VAL A 93 10.17 14.41 -18.22
C VAL A 93 10.48 13.60 -19.47
N LEU A 94 11.02 12.40 -19.29
CA LEU A 94 11.29 11.44 -20.35
C LEU A 94 10.25 10.31 -20.28
N VAL A 95 9.69 9.94 -21.43
CA VAL A 95 8.71 8.86 -21.53
C VAL A 95 9.26 7.79 -22.48
N SER A 96 9.37 6.56 -21.98
CA SER A 96 9.82 5.38 -22.71
C SER A 96 8.88 4.21 -22.43
N LEU A 97 7.70 4.22 -23.07
CA LEU A 97 6.69 3.17 -22.94
C LEU A 97 6.61 2.36 -24.23
N GLY A 98 6.80 1.04 -24.08
CA GLY A 98 6.64 0.06 -25.13
C GLY A 98 5.26 -0.62 -25.10
N ARG A 99 5.05 -1.59 -26.00
CA ARG A 99 3.90 -2.50 -25.93
C ARG A 99 4.31 -3.78 -25.21
N GLN A 100 3.36 -4.41 -24.51
CA GLN A 100 3.55 -5.72 -23.89
C GLN A 100 3.94 -6.77 -24.95
N SER A 101 4.84 -7.70 -24.57
CA SER A 101 5.23 -8.83 -25.42
C SER A 101 4.01 -9.68 -25.81
N PRO A 102 3.83 -10.00 -27.12
CA PRO A 102 2.76 -10.89 -27.58
C PRO A 102 2.80 -12.28 -26.94
N ASP A 103 3.99 -12.78 -26.60
CA ASP A 103 4.17 -14.10 -25.99
C ASP A 103 3.60 -14.12 -24.57
N ILE A 104 3.82 -13.05 -23.79
CA ILE A 104 3.25 -12.90 -22.45
C ILE A 104 1.73 -12.73 -22.55
N ALA A 105 1.25 -11.86 -23.44
CA ALA A 105 -0.17 -11.61 -23.62
C ALA A 105 -0.93 -12.89 -23.97
N GLY A 106 -0.44 -13.68 -24.92
CA GLY A 106 -1.09 -14.93 -25.33
C GLY A 106 -1.21 -15.98 -24.22
N GLY A 107 -0.26 -16.00 -23.27
CA GLY A 107 -0.30 -16.89 -22.11
C GLY A 107 -1.25 -16.43 -21.00
N VAL A 108 -1.41 -15.11 -20.82
CA VAL A 108 -2.21 -14.50 -19.76
C VAL A 108 -3.67 -14.30 -20.18
N ASP A 109 -3.92 -13.81 -21.40
CA ASP A 109 -5.28 -13.52 -21.90
C ASP A 109 -6.10 -14.80 -22.17
N ARG A 110 -5.45 -15.96 -22.21
CA ARG A 110 -6.10 -17.26 -22.29
C ARG A 110 -5.39 -18.26 -21.38
N ALA A 111 -5.93 -18.42 -20.17
CA ALA A 111 -5.36 -19.29 -19.14
C ALA A 111 -5.15 -20.75 -19.60
N LEU A 112 -4.22 -21.44 -18.93
CA LEU A 112 -3.88 -22.85 -19.24
C LEU A 112 -5.12 -23.75 -19.19
N GLU A 113 -5.97 -23.57 -18.21
CA GLU A 113 -7.19 -24.35 -17.98
C GLU A 113 -8.17 -24.27 -19.17
N LEU A 114 -8.20 -23.15 -19.89
CA LEU A 114 -8.97 -23.02 -21.14
C LEU A 114 -8.24 -23.60 -22.37
N ARG A 115 -6.91 -23.52 -22.36
CA ARG A 115 -6.09 -24.03 -23.51
C ARG A 115 -6.06 -25.56 -23.55
N ASP A 116 -6.04 -26.21 -22.39
CA ASP A 116 -6.02 -27.67 -22.25
C ASP A 116 -7.41 -28.31 -22.06
N GLY A 117 -8.48 -27.48 -21.95
CA GLY A 117 -9.85 -27.94 -21.83
C GLY A 117 -10.25 -28.40 -20.43
N THR A 118 -9.43 -28.19 -19.41
CA THR A 118 -9.74 -28.56 -18.01
C THR A 118 -10.61 -27.53 -17.29
N GLY A 119 -10.69 -26.29 -17.79
CA GLY A 119 -11.43 -25.18 -17.18
C GLY A 119 -12.93 -25.17 -17.40
N GLY A 120 -13.47 -26.03 -18.27
CA GLY A 120 -14.88 -26.02 -18.65
C GLY A 120 -15.31 -24.72 -19.35
N GLU A 121 -16.60 -24.37 -19.26
CA GLU A 121 -17.19 -23.14 -19.86
C GLU A 121 -17.21 -21.94 -18.90
N ASP A 122 -16.55 -22.03 -17.74
CA ASP A 122 -16.54 -20.93 -16.76
C ASP A 122 -15.65 -19.76 -17.24
N GLU A 123 -16.27 -18.63 -17.56
CA GLU A 123 -15.60 -17.41 -18.03
C GLU A 123 -14.52 -16.89 -17.05
N LEU A 124 -14.64 -17.19 -15.75
CA LEU A 124 -13.65 -16.81 -14.75
C LEU A 124 -12.33 -17.57 -14.88
N ASN A 125 -12.29 -18.65 -15.66
CA ASN A 125 -11.07 -19.35 -16.05
C ASN A 125 -10.41 -18.72 -17.29
N ALA A 126 -10.94 -17.64 -17.88
CA ALA A 126 -10.37 -17.04 -19.08
C ALA A 126 -9.04 -16.37 -18.79
N LEU A 127 -8.95 -15.59 -17.72
CA LEU A 127 -7.76 -14.81 -17.39
C LEU A 127 -6.81 -15.62 -16.51
N GLY A 128 -5.61 -15.87 -17.01
CA GLY A 128 -4.50 -16.41 -16.22
C GLY A 128 -3.79 -15.34 -15.40
N ALA A 129 -3.07 -15.74 -14.36
CA ALA A 129 -2.21 -14.85 -13.61
C ALA A 129 -1.15 -14.21 -14.52
N GLY A 130 -0.97 -12.90 -14.38
CA GLY A 130 -0.04 -12.12 -15.21
C GLY A 130 1.43 -12.43 -14.96
N ASP A 131 1.76 -13.06 -13.84
CA ASP A 131 3.08 -13.53 -13.47
C ASP A 131 2.98 -14.68 -12.47
N GLN A 132 4.09 -15.37 -12.24
CA GLN A 132 4.26 -16.21 -11.07
C GLN A 132 4.53 -15.36 -9.84
N GLY A 133 4.15 -15.84 -8.64
CA GLY A 133 4.48 -15.14 -7.41
C GLY A 133 3.71 -15.65 -6.21
N MET A 134 4.07 -15.15 -5.05
CA MET A 134 3.33 -15.34 -3.81
C MET A 134 2.95 -13.98 -3.22
N MET A 135 1.71 -13.85 -2.78
CA MET A 135 1.15 -12.63 -2.21
C MET A 135 0.65 -12.93 -0.82
N PHE A 136 0.73 -11.93 0.05
CA PHE A 136 0.32 -12.04 1.43
C PHE A 136 -0.74 -11.00 1.78
N GLY A 137 -1.76 -11.44 2.49
CA GLY A 137 -2.71 -10.59 3.17
C GLY A 137 -2.59 -10.79 4.67
N TYR A 138 -2.81 -9.75 5.45
CA TYR A 138 -2.74 -9.80 6.91
C TYR A 138 -3.82 -8.93 7.54
N ALA A 139 -4.29 -9.37 8.71
CA ALA A 139 -5.14 -8.59 9.60
C ALA A 139 -4.87 -8.96 11.06
N CYS A 140 -5.08 -8.01 11.96
CA CYS A 140 -5.03 -8.24 13.41
C CYS A 140 -6.01 -7.31 14.13
N ASP A 141 -6.34 -7.63 15.38
CA ASP A 141 -7.28 -6.88 16.20
C ASP A 141 -6.63 -5.76 17.04
N ASP A 142 -5.54 -5.17 16.52
CA ASP A 142 -4.83 -4.09 17.22
C ASP A 142 -5.59 -2.75 17.18
N ASN A 143 -6.46 -2.53 16.19
CA ASN A 143 -7.29 -1.32 16.03
C ASN A 143 -8.52 -1.58 15.14
N GLU A 144 -9.36 -0.58 14.97
CA GLU A 144 -10.62 -0.63 14.22
C GLU A 144 -10.46 -0.94 12.72
N ASP A 145 -9.29 -0.64 12.14
CA ASP A 145 -8.97 -0.92 10.74
C ASP A 145 -8.36 -2.32 10.54
N PHE A 146 -8.21 -3.10 11.61
CA PHE A 146 -7.58 -4.43 11.60
C PHE A 146 -6.16 -4.42 11.04
N MET A 147 -5.38 -3.39 11.37
CA MET A 147 -3.98 -3.22 10.95
C MET A 147 -3.02 -3.37 12.13
N PRO A 148 -1.76 -3.77 11.89
CA PRO A 148 -0.72 -3.66 12.92
C PRO A 148 -0.58 -2.21 13.39
N LEU A 149 -0.64 -2.01 14.70
CA LEU A 149 -0.65 -0.67 15.28
C LEU A 149 0.56 0.21 14.91
N PRO A 150 1.81 -0.32 14.84
CA PRO A 150 2.98 0.51 14.50
C PRO A 150 2.88 1.16 13.12
N ILE A 151 2.50 0.40 12.08
CA ILE A 151 2.37 0.94 10.73
C ILE A 151 1.14 1.83 10.59
N TRP A 152 0.04 1.50 11.26
CA TRP A 152 -1.17 2.30 11.27
C TRP A 152 -0.93 3.69 11.85
N LEU A 153 -0.21 3.80 12.98
CA LEU A 153 0.21 5.07 13.56
C LEU A 153 1.24 5.81 12.70
N ALA A 154 2.21 5.11 12.14
CA ALA A 154 3.22 5.71 11.27
C ALA A 154 2.58 6.36 10.03
N HIS A 155 1.57 5.72 9.42
CA HIS A 155 0.80 6.31 8.32
C HIS A 155 0.03 7.55 8.76
N ARG A 156 -0.68 7.50 9.88
CA ARG A 156 -1.44 8.63 10.41
C ARG A 156 -0.54 9.82 10.74
N LEU A 157 0.65 9.59 11.27
CA LEU A 157 1.66 10.64 11.49
C LEU A 157 2.15 11.25 10.18
N SER A 158 2.46 10.43 9.17
CA SER A 158 2.88 10.91 7.84
C SER A 158 1.78 11.70 7.14
N MET A 159 0.52 11.26 7.23
CA MET A 159 -0.64 11.99 6.72
C MET A 159 -0.81 13.32 7.44
N ARG A 160 -0.71 13.33 8.77
CA ARG A 160 -0.84 14.55 9.57
C ARG A 160 0.28 15.54 9.28
N LEU A 161 1.51 15.06 9.10
CA LEU A 161 2.66 15.87 8.71
C LEU A 161 2.41 16.59 7.36
N ALA A 162 1.91 15.87 6.37
CA ALA A 162 1.53 16.46 5.09
C ALA A 162 0.35 17.43 5.23
N GLN A 163 -0.64 17.11 6.04
CA GLN A 163 -1.81 17.96 6.27
C GLN A 163 -1.43 19.31 6.88
N VAL A 164 -0.61 19.34 7.95
CA VAL A 164 -0.22 20.61 8.58
C VAL A 164 0.61 21.49 7.67
N ARG A 165 1.41 20.88 6.76
CA ARG A 165 2.11 21.59 5.69
C ARG A 165 1.11 22.19 4.68
N ARG A 166 0.21 21.37 4.14
CA ARG A 166 -0.75 21.78 3.08
C ARG A 166 -1.72 22.85 3.56
N THR A 167 -2.14 22.81 4.83
CA THR A 167 -3.04 23.80 5.41
C THR A 167 -2.32 25.10 5.83
N GLY A 168 -0.99 25.12 5.78
CA GLY A 168 -0.19 26.25 6.23
C GLY A 168 -0.16 26.43 7.76
N LEU A 169 -0.59 25.42 8.53
CA LEU A 169 -0.49 25.44 10.00
C LEU A 169 0.98 25.47 10.44
N VAL A 170 1.84 24.75 9.74
CA VAL A 170 3.29 24.78 9.90
C VAL A 170 3.91 25.11 8.53
N PRO A 171 3.97 26.39 8.14
CA PRO A 171 4.21 26.80 6.75
C PRO A 171 5.64 26.59 6.26
N TYR A 172 6.60 26.42 7.15
CA TYR A 172 8.00 26.20 6.80
C TYR A 172 8.33 24.71 6.51
N LEU A 173 7.37 23.80 6.66
CA LEU A 173 7.56 22.39 6.27
C LEU A 173 7.58 22.24 4.76
N ARG A 174 8.45 21.34 4.28
CA ARG A 174 8.58 20.96 2.89
C ARG A 174 8.02 19.54 2.66
N PRO A 175 7.85 19.08 1.41
CA PRO A 175 7.08 17.86 1.15
C PRO A 175 7.67 16.55 1.67
N ASP A 176 9.02 16.43 1.74
CA ASP A 176 9.68 15.18 2.14
C ASP A 176 9.66 14.98 3.65
N GLY A 177 9.36 13.74 4.06
CA GLY A 177 9.34 13.38 5.47
C GLY A 177 9.17 11.89 5.69
N LYS A 178 9.62 11.44 6.87
CA LYS A 178 9.54 10.06 7.35
C LYS A 178 9.03 10.03 8.77
N THR A 179 8.29 8.99 9.10
CA THR A 179 7.84 8.70 10.48
C THR A 179 8.19 7.27 10.85
N GLN A 180 8.48 7.05 12.12
CA GLN A 180 8.72 5.72 12.65
C GLN A 180 8.08 5.61 14.03
N VAL A 181 7.41 4.49 14.28
CA VAL A 181 6.70 4.24 15.54
C VAL A 181 7.13 2.90 16.12
N THR A 182 7.50 2.90 17.38
CA THR A 182 7.77 1.69 18.16
C THR A 182 6.66 1.49 19.18
N ILE A 183 6.01 0.34 19.13
CA ILE A 183 4.94 -0.07 20.05
C ILE A 183 5.47 -1.16 20.99
N ALA A 184 5.13 -1.03 22.26
CA ALA A 184 5.34 -2.09 23.25
C ALA A 184 4.15 -3.05 23.24
N TYR A 185 4.44 -4.34 23.15
CA TYR A 185 3.48 -5.43 23.20
C TYR A 185 3.70 -6.27 24.45
N GLU A 186 2.61 -6.70 25.08
CA GLU A 186 2.59 -7.71 26.15
C GLU A 186 1.57 -8.79 25.79
N ASP A 187 1.98 -10.04 25.83
CA ASP A 187 1.15 -11.21 25.45
C ASP A 187 0.48 -11.02 24.07
N GLY A 188 1.22 -10.42 23.13
CA GLY A 188 0.79 -10.15 21.77
C GLY A 188 -0.30 -9.07 21.63
N ARG A 189 -0.48 -8.20 22.65
CA ARG A 189 -1.37 -7.03 22.64
C ARG A 189 -0.56 -5.73 22.74
N PRO A 190 -0.91 -4.68 21.99
CA PRO A 190 -0.27 -3.39 22.15
C PRO A 190 -0.66 -2.79 23.51
N VAL A 191 0.35 -2.34 24.27
CA VAL A 191 0.14 -1.76 25.62
C VAL A 191 0.65 -0.34 25.75
N GLY A 192 1.49 0.13 24.83
CA GLY A 192 1.98 1.51 24.89
C GLY A 192 2.81 1.91 23.69
N VAL A 193 2.96 3.22 23.53
CA VAL A 193 3.86 3.83 22.54
C VAL A 193 5.21 4.08 23.19
N ASP A 194 6.24 3.41 22.71
CA ASP A 194 7.60 3.53 23.27
C ASP A 194 8.38 4.69 22.65
N THR A 195 8.40 4.77 21.33
CA THR A 195 9.16 5.79 20.59
C THR A 195 8.41 6.26 19.36
N VAL A 196 8.40 7.56 19.13
CA VAL A 196 7.97 8.21 17.89
C VAL A 196 9.12 9.03 17.32
N LEU A 197 9.51 8.74 16.08
CA LEU A 197 10.50 9.51 15.34
C LEU A 197 9.84 10.15 14.13
N VAL A 198 10.11 11.44 13.92
CA VAL A 198 9.71 12.22 12.75
C VAL A 198 10.93 12.89 12.15
N SER A 199 11.19 12.63 10.88
CA SER A 199 12.15 13.39 10.07
C SER A 199 11.38 14.17 9.02
N THR A 200 11.53 15.49 8.97
CA THR A 200 10.78 16.35 8.07
C THR A 200 11.66 17.39 7.42
N GLN A 201 11.52 17.56 6.12
CA GLN A 201 12.16 18.61 5.34
C GLN A 201 11.56 19.97 5.75
N HIS A 202 12.40 21.00 5.84
CA HIS A 202 12.01 22.33 6.34
C HIS A 202 12.83 23.46 5.72
N GLU A 203 12.39 24.68 5.91
CA GLU A 203 13.12 25.91 5.55
C GLU A 203 14.39 26.08 6.42
N ASP A 204 15.47 26.60 5.82
CA ASP A 204 16.77 26.70 6.49
C ASP A 204 16.80 27.64 7.69
N HIS A 205 15.94 28.65 7.70
CA HIS A 205 15.91 29.70 8.74
C HIS A 205 15.26 29.28 10.06
N VAL A 206 14.62 28.10 10.13
CA VAL A 206 13.88 27.63 11.31
C VAL A 206 14.78 26.83 12.23
N SER A 207 14.70 27.13 13.54
CA SER A 207 15.50 26.43 14.54
C SER A 207 15.00 25.00 14.78
N HIS A 208 15.92 24.10 15.12
CA HIS A 208 15.57 22.72 15.46
C HIS A 208 14.58 22.64 16.64
N ALA A 209 14.72 23.51 17.64
CA ALA A 209 13.82 23.55 18.80
C ALA A 209 12.39 23.92 18.39
N THR A 210 12.21 24.89 17.49
CA THR A 210 10.91 25.27 16.93
C THR A 210 10.29 24.08 16.16
N ILE A 211 11.06 23.42 15.29
CA ILE A 211 10.59 22.26 14.54
C ILE A 211 10.15 21.15 15.49
N ALA A 212 10.95 20.83 16.51
CA ALA A 212 10.63 19.77 17.46
C ALA A 212 9.35 20.06 18.24
N GLN A 213 9.14 21.32 18.66
CA GLN A 213 7.94 21.75 19.37
C GLN A 213 6.71 21.67 18.47
N ASP A 214 6.75 22.27 17.28
CA ASP A 214 5.61 22.30 16.36
C ASP A 214 5.23 20.92 15.85
N VAL A 215 6.20 20.06 15.57
CA VAL A 215 5.97 18.66 15.19
C VAL A 215 5.32 17.89 16.33
N PHE A 216 5.76 18.09 17.57
CA PHE A 216 5.12 17.44 18.70
C PHE A 216 3.67 17.91 18.87
N GLU A 217 3.45 19.22 18.90
CA GLU A 217 2.15 19.83 19.19
C GLU A 217 1.13 19.59 18.05
N HIS A 218 1.55 19.73 16.80
CA HIS A 218 0.63 19.73 15.67
C HIS A 218 0.57 18.41 14.91
N VAL A 219 1.58 17.54 15.05
CA VAL A 219 1.65 16.26 14.33
C VAL A 219 1.52 15.08 15.27
N ILE A 220 2.36 15.00 16.33
CA ILE A 220 2.44 13.79 17.16
C ILE A 220 1.27 13.74 18.15
N ALA A 221 1.11 14.74 19.00
CA ALA A 221 0.11 14.72 20.06
C ALA A 221 -1.33 14.49 19.57
N PRO A 222 -1.78 15.09 18.44
CA PRO A 222 -3.13 14.86 17.92
C PRO A 222 -3.40 13.46 17.38
N VAL A 223 -2.36 12.66 17.10
CA VAL A 223 -2.45 11.33 16.49
C VAL A 223 -2.32 10.21 17.52
N LEU A 224 -1.76 10.50 18.70
CA LEU A 224 -1.54 9.48 19.73
C LEU A 224 -2.88 8.92 20.23
N PRO A 225 -3.02 7.56 20.32
CA PRO A 225 -4.19 6.93 20.91
C PRO A 225 -4.32 7.27 22.40
N GLY A 226 -5.52 7.64 22.83
CA GLY A 226 -5.78 8.01 24.22
C GLY A 226 -5.84 6.84 25.22
N ASP A 227 -5.99 5.65 24.71
CA ASP A 227 -6.12 4.38 25.47
C ASP A 227 -4.79 3.65 25.69
N LEU A 228 -3.70 4.09 25.04
CA LEU A 228 -2.38 3.50 25.20
C LEU A 228 -1.47 4.33 26.10
N ASP A 229 -0.61 3.65 26.85
CA ASP A 229 0.39 4.36 27.67
C ASP A 229 1.47 5.00 26.79
N HIS A 230 1.61 6.31 26.90
CA HIS A 230 2.64 7.09 26.21
C HIS A 230 3.37 8.07 27.15
N ARG A 231 3.21 7.90 28.50
CA ARG A 231 3.82 8.80 29.50
C ARG A 231 5.34 8.80 29.48
N SER A 232 5.94 7.67 29.13
CA SER A 232 7.40 7.49 29.01
C SER A 232 7.88 7.46 27.55
N MET A 233 7.01 7.84 26.58
CA MET A 233 7.33 7.85 25.16
C MET A 233 8.51 8.76 24.86
N ARG A 234 9.43 8.25 24.06
CA ARG A 234 10.54 9.05 23.52
C ARG A 234 10.09 9.71 22.23
N THR A 235 10.23 11.01 22.15
CA THR A 235 10.00 11.78 20.91
C THR A 235 11.33 12.19 20.31
N ILE A 236 11.54 11.87 19.04
CA ILE A 236 12.77 12.18 18.30
C ILE A 236 12.37 12.92 17.02
N VAL A 237 12.86 14.16 16.85
CA VAL A 237 12.57 14.97 15.66
C VAL A 237 13.88 15.36 15.00
N ASN A 238 14.03 15.13 13.70
CA ASN A 238 15.22 15.45 12.90
C ASN A 238 16.56 15.12 13.61
N PRO A 239 16.84 13.85 14.01
CA PRO A 239 18.01 13.51 14.82
C PRO A 239 19.33 13.77 14.11
N SER A 240 19.35 13.87 12.79
CA SER A 240 20.52 14.24 11.98
C SER A 240 20.77 15.76 11.95
N GLY A 241 19.90 16.57 12.57
CA GLY A 241 19.98 18.03 12.53
C GLY A 241 19.16 18.62 11.39
N LYS A 242 19.79 19.44 10.53
CA LYS A 242 19.11 20.09 9.40
C LYS A 242 18.64 19.09 8.34
N PHE A 243 17.40 19.27 7.85
CA PHE A 243 16.85 18.56 6.71
C PHE A 243 16.26 19.57 5.71
N VAL A 244 17.09 20.38 5.12
CA VAL A 244 16.72 21.43 4.15
C VAL A 244 16.71 20.88 2.73
N LEU A 245 17.75 20.10 2.37
CA LEU A 245 17.82 19.37 1.11
C LEU A 245 17.07 18.04 1.25
N GLY A 246 16.05 17.83 0.44
CA GLY A 246 15.22 16.63 0.45
C GLY A 246 14.60 16.37 -0.92
N GLY A 247 13.69 15.41 -0.98
CA GLY A 247 13.05 15.01 -2.22
C GLY A 247 14.02 14.43 -3.24
N PRO A 248 13.64 14.45 -4.54
CA PRO A 248 14.47 13.88 -5.62
C PRO A 248 15.85 14.54 -5.79
N HIS A 249 16.10 15.68 -5.16
CA HIS A 249 17.42 16.31 -5.14
C HIS A 249 18.39 15.58 -4.20
N ALA A 250 17.89 15.07 -3.09
CA ALA A 250 18.73 14.41 -2.08
C ALA A 250 18.87 12.90 -2.32
N ASP A 251 17.83 12.26 -2.81
CA ASP A 251 17.77 10.82 -3.04
C ASP A 251 16.92 10.49 -4.26
N ALA A 252 17.34 9.49 -5.03
CA ALA A 252 16.58 9.02 -6.19
C ALA A 252 15.34 8.23 -5.74
N GLY A 253 14.20 8.49 -6.39
CA GLY A 253 12.96 7.75 -6.19
C GLY A 253 12.68 6.77 -7.31
N LEU A 254 12.14 5.61 -6.95
CA LEU A 254 11.68 4.60 -7.91
C LEU A 254 10.34 4.01 -7.46
N THR A 255 9.50 3.68 -8.43
CA THR A 255 8.25 2.93 -8.18
C THR A 255 8.54 1.58 -7.51
N GLY A 256 7.77 1.26 -6.48
CA GLY A 256 7.82 -0.06 -5.83
C GLY A 256 9.00 -0.27 -4.87
N ARG A 257 9.62 0.79 -4.37
CA ARG A 257 10.71 0.69 -3.37
C ARG A 257 10.25 0.86 -1.92
N LYS A 258 8.95 0.97 -1.67
CA LYS A 258 8.37 1.10 -0.33
C LYS A 258 7.32 0.02 -0.03
N VAL A 259 7.55 -1.20 -0.55
CA VAL A 259 6.60 -2.31 -0.49
C VAL A 259 6.21 -2.70 0.94
N ILE A 260 7.07 -2.54 1.92
CA ILE A 260 6.79 -2.80 3.33
C ILE A 260 5.96 -1.68 3.96
N VAL A 261 6.22 -0.42 3.58
CA VAL A 261 5.38 0.74 3.95
C VAL A 261 3.99 0.61 3.30
N ASP A 262 3.92 0.14 2.05
CA ASP A 262 2.67 -0.03 1.32
C ASP A 262 1.76 -1.10 1.93
N THR A 263 2.31 -2.03 2.73
CA THR A 263 1.61 -3.18 3.28
C THR A 263 1.48 -3.13 4.81
N TYR A 264 2.25 -3.91 5.54
CA TYR A 264 2.01 -4.14 6.99
C TYR A 264 3.17 -3.71 7.89
N GLY A 265 4.12 -2.91 7.38
CA GLY A 265 5.22 -2.37 8.17
C GLY A 265 6.16 -3.42 8.76
N GLY A 266 6.23 -4.59 8.14
CA GLY A 266 7.08 -5.70 8.59
C GLY A 266 6.40 -6.70 9.54
N MET A 267 5.15 -6.49 9.95
CA MET A 267 4.43 -7.42 10.83
C MET A 267 4.04 -8.71 10.11
N ALA A 268 3.77 -8.65 8.82
CA ALA A 268 3.45 -9.78 7.97
C ALA A 268 4.60 -10.11 7.01
N ARG A 269 4.58 -11.31 6.45
CA ARG A 269 5.43 -11.71 5.32
C ARG A 269 5.11 -10.86 4.09
N HIS A 270 6.03 -10.82 3.14
CA HIS A 270 5.86 -10.11 1.88
C HIS A 270 6.44 -10.93 0.72
N GLY A 271 5.72 -11.00 -0.40
CA GLY A 271 6.18 -11.76 -1.58
C GLY A 271 7.16 -11.03 -2.48
N GLY A 272 7.39 -9.72 -2.25
CA GLY A 272 8.31 -8.89 -3.01
C GLY A 272 7.68 -8.09 -4.15
N GLY A 273 6.43 -8.40 -4.55
CA GLY A 273 5.72 -7.68 -5.62
C GLY A 273 5.35 -6.24 -5.24
N ALA A 274 5.67 -5.29 -6.11
CA ALA A 274 5.23 -3.90 -5.98
C ALA A 274 3.81 -3.72 -6.57
N PHE A 275 3.07 -2.71 -6.10
CA PHE A 275 1.70 -2.45 -6.51
C PHE A 275 1.59 -1.34 -7.55
N SER A 276 2.16 -0.17 -7.27
CA SER A 276 1.97 1.04 -8.07
C SER A 276 2.38 0.84 -9.52
N GLY A 277 1.61 1.42 -10.44
CA GLY A 277 1.82 1.33 -11.87
C GLY A 277 1.32 0.04 -12.54
N LYS A 278 0.79 -0.92 -11.78
CA LYS A 278 0.29 -2.21 -12.28
C LYS A 278 -1.23 -2.23 -12.35
N ASP A 279 -1.79 -2.59 -13.51
CA ASP A 279 -3.23 -2.85 -13.68
C ASP A 279 -3.65 -4.14 -12.92
N PRO A 280 -4.96 -4.36 -12.66
CA PRO A 280 -5.42 -5.46 -11.81
C PRO A 280 -5.24 -6.86 -12.40
N SER A 281 -4.82 -7.04 -13.65
CA SER A 281 -4.42 -8.35 -14.17
C SER A 281 -3.11 -8.86 -13.56
N LYS A 282 -2.31 -7.97 -12.97
CA LYS A 282 -1.08 -8.31 -12.25
C LYS A 282 -1.44 -8.75 -10.84
N VAL A 283 -1.27 -10.04 -10.57
CA VAL A 283 -1.62 -10.67 -9.28
C VAL A 283 -0.81 -10.12 -8.10
N ASP A 284 0.37 -9.58 -8.35
CA ASP A 284 1.15 -8.85 -7.32
C ASP A 284 0.27 -7.83 -6.60
N ARG A 285 -0.59 -7.10 -7.33
CA ARG A 285 -1.50 -6.11 -6.78
C ARG A 285 -2.84 -6.71 -6.41
N SER A 286 -3.55 -7.30 -7.36
CA SER A 286 -4.93 -7.76 -7.18
C SER A 286 -5.05 -8.89 -6.16
N ALA A 287 -4.14 -9.86 -6.17
CA ALA A 287 -4.18 -10.94 -5.21
C ALA A 287 -3.68 -10.54 -3.82
N ALA A 288 -2.77 -9.57 -3.70
CA ALA A 288 -2.43 -8.98 -2.40
C ALA A 288 -3.64 -8.26 -1.78
N TYR A 289 -4.42 -7.54 -2.58
CA TYR A 289 -5.67 -6.91 -2.13
C TYR A 289 -6.72 -7.95 -1.74
N ALA A 290 -6.88 -9.03 -2.53
CA ALA A 290 -7.79 -10.12 -2.19
C ALA A 290 -7.36 -10.87 -0.92
N ALA A 291 -6.06 -11.15 -0.75
CA ALA A 291 -5.54 -11.79 0.45
C ALA A 291 -5.76 -10.90 1.70
N ARG A 292 -5.58 -9.58 1.59
CA ARG A 292 -5.97 -8.62 2.66
C ARG A 292 -7.45 -8.69 2.96
N TRP A 293 -8.30 -8.68 1.94
CA TRP A 293 -9.75 -8.77 2.06
C TRP A 293 -10.17 -10.03 2.81
N VAL A 294 -9.62 -11.20 2.46
CA VAL A 294 -9.86 -12.47 3.15
C VAL A 294 -9.39 -12.42 4.61
N ALA A 295 -8.14 -12.00 4.86
CA ALA A 295 -7.58 -11.94 6.21
C ALA A 295 -8.41 -11.02 7.12
N LYS A 296 -8.88 -9.88 6.59
CA LYS A 296 -9.75 -8.94 7.32
C LYS A 296 -11.09 -9.57 7.69
N HIS A 297 -11.72 -10.34 6.80
CA HIS A 297 -12.96 -11.08 7.11
C HIS A 297 -12.75 -12.09 8.24
N VAL A 298 -11.65 -12.84 8.23
CA VAL A 298 -11.35 -13.83 9.27
C VAL A 298 -11.23 -13.17 10.64
N VAL A 299 -10.49 -12.06 10.74
CA VAL A 299 -10.34 -11.37 12.03
C VAL A 299 -11.63 -10.67 12.43
N ALA A 300 -12.33 -10.01 11.51
CA ALA A 300 -13.59 -9.35 11.78
C ALA A 300 -14.73 -10.32 12.17
N SER A 301 -14.69 -11.58 11.71
CA SER A 301 -15.64 -12.60 12.13
C SER A 301 -15.44 -13.05 13.59
N GLY A 302 -14.26 -12.79 14.16
CA GLY A 302 -13.86 -13.26 15.47
C GLY A 302 -13.26 -14.68 15.48
N ALA A 303 -13.05 -15.28 14.28
CA ALA A 303 -12.46 -16.63 14.17
C ALA A 303 -11.01 -16.70 14.66
N ALA A 304 -10.25 -15.62 14.49
CA ALA A 304 -8.91 -15.46 15.02
C ALA A 304 -8.61 -13.99 15.34
N ARG A 305 -7.64 -13.71 16.20
CA ARG A 305 -7.16 -12.35 16.48
C ARG A 305 -6.14 -11.86 15.45
N ARG A 306 -5.46 -12.77 14.80
CA ARG A 306 -4.50 -12.52 13.73
C ARG A 306 -4.73 -13.51 12.62
N CYS A 307 -4.64 -13.07 11.40
CA CYS A 307 -4.72 -13.94 10.24
C CYS A 307 -3.78 -13.44 9.15
N GLU A 308 -2.94 -14.34 8.65
CA GLU A 308 -2.16 -14.15 7.44
C GLU A 308 -2.62 -15.15 6.39
N VAL A 309 -2.84 -14.68 5.19
CA VAL A 309 -3.21 -15.50 4.02
C VAL A 309 -2.14 -15.37 2.96
N GLN A 310 -1.50 -16.49 2.61
CA GLN A 310 -0.61 -16.57 1.45
C GLN A 310 -1.37 -17.14 0.28
N VAL A 311 -1.23 -16.51 -0.89
CA VAL A 311 -1.75 -17.02 -2.17
C VAL A 311 -0.60 -17.09 -3.16
N ALA A 312 -0.42 -18.21 -3.84
CA ALA A 312 0.63 -18.40 -4.84
C ALA A 312 0.04 -18.70 -6.22
N TYR A 313 0.64 -18.12 -7.25
CA TYR A 313 0.23 -18.31 -8.66
C TYR A 313 1.40 -18.76 -9.52
N ALA A 314 1.07 -19.46 -10.61
CA ALA A 314 1.94 -19.66 -11.75
C ALA A 314 1.44 -18.80 -12.91
N ILE A 315 2.37 -18.26 -13.70
CA ILE A 315 2.01 -17.45 -14.88
C ILE A 315 1.10 -18.20 -15.82
N GLY A 316 0.05 -17.54 -16.29
CA GLY A 316 -0.90 -18.10 -17.26
C GLY A 316 -1.87 -19.13 -16.69
N MET A 317 -1.89 -19.40 -15.37
CA MET A 317 -2.90 -20.23 -14.71
C MET A 317 -3.95 -19.34 -14.04
N ALA A 318 -5.23 -19.76 -14.14
CA ALA A 318 -6.32 -19.04 -13.48
C ALA A 318 -6.39 -19.40 -11.98
N ARG A 319 -6.23 -20.65 -11.61
CA ARG A 319 -6.33 -21.09 -10.23
C ARG A 319 -5.03 -20.87 -9.47
N PRO A 320 -5.09 -20.42 -8.18
CA PRO A 320 -3.91 -20.42 -7.33
C PRO A 320 -3.29 -21.82 -7.23
N VAL A 321 -1.96 -21.87 -7.20
CA VAL A 321 -1.20 -23.11 -6.96
C VAL A 321 -1.35 -23.56 -5.51
N SER A 322 -1.44 -22.59 -4.58
CA SER A 322 -1.64 -22.86 -3.15
C SER A 322 -2.28 -21.65 -2.44
N VAL A 323 -3.04 -21.94 -1.40
CA VAL A 323 -3.55 -21.00 -0.41
C VAL A 323 -3.18 -21.52 0.96
N LEU A 324 -2.48 -20.71 1.76
CA LEU A 324 -2.12 -21.03 3.15
C LEU A 324 -2.75 -20.00 4.07
N VAL A 325 -3.34 -20.48 5.17
CA VAL A 325 -3.89 -19.64 6.26
C VAL A 325 -3.07 -19.89 7.51
N GLU A 326 -2.61 -18.82 8.15
CA GLU A 326 -1.84 -18.84 9.41
C GLU A 326 -2.53 -17.92 10.43
N THR A 327 -2.81 -18.41 11.61
CA THR A 327 -3.51 -17.69 12.69
C THR A 327 -2.64 -17.41 13.92
N PHE A 328 -1.39 -17.83 13.88
CA PHE A 328 -0.38 -17.58 14.92
C PHE A 328 -0.80 -18.07 16.33
N GLY A 329 -1.60 -19.16 16.40
CA GLY A 329 -2.12 -19.68 17.67
C GLY A 329 -3.16 -18.77 18.33
N THR A 330 -3.81 -17.88 17.56
CA THR A 330 -4.84 -16.95 18.07
C THR A 330 -6.25 -17.32 17.64
N GLU A 331 -6.41 -18.42 16.96
CA GLU A 331 -7.67 -18.96 16.47
C GLU A 331 -8.63 -19.35 17.59
N ARG A 332 -9.92 -19.16 17.33
CA ARG A 332 -11.05 -19.69 18.13
C ARG A 332 -11.76 -20.83 17.41
N VAL A 333 -11.54 -20.95 16.12
CA VAL A 333 -12.02 -21.99 15.23
C VAL A 333 -10.80 -22.64 14.59
N ASP A 334 -10.78 -23.96 14.51
CA ASP A 334 -9.67 -24.71 13.91
C ASP A 334 -9.24 -24.15 12.54
N THR A 335 -7.94 -23.96 12.37
CA THR A 335 -7.37 -23.31 11.16
C THR A 335 -7.73 -24.04 9.86
N ALA A 336 -7.87 -25.39 9.89
CA ALA A 336 -8.30 -26.14 8.71
C ALA A 336 -9.78 -25.87 8.36
N THR A 337 -10.61 -25.63 9.36
CA THR A 337 -12.00 -25.20 9.17
C THR A 337 -12.08 -23.80 8.57
N ILE A 338 -11.25 -22.85 9.07
CA ILE A 338 -11.14 -21.51 8.50
C ILE A 338 -10.71 -21.59 7.04
N ALA A 339 -9.69 -22.40 6.71
CA ALA A 339 -9.20 -22.55 5.34
C ALA A 339 -10.29 -23.11 4.39
N LYS A 340 -11.11 -24.07 4.82
CA LYS A 340 -12.24 -24.61 4.03
C LYS A 340 -13.32 -23.53 3.80
N ALA A 341 -13.65 -22.74 4.81
CA ALA A 341 -14.61 -21.66 4.69
C ALA A 341 -14.11 -20.57 3.71
N ILE A 342 -12.81 -20.27 3.73
CA ILE A 342 -12.20 -19.37 2.76
C ILE A 342 -12.33 -19.90 1.34
N ASP A 343 -12.00 -21.16 1.11
CA ASP A 343 -12.10 -21.80 -0.22
C ASP A 343 -13.54 -21.82 -0.76
N ALA A 344 -14.52 -22.00 0.13
CA ALA A 344 -15.93 -22.00 -0.23
C ALA A 344 -16.48 -20.61 -0.56
N LEU A 345 -16.00 -19.57 0.11
CA LEU A 345 -16.58 -18.23 0.03
C LEU A 345 -15.80 -17.24 -0.84
N PHE A 346 -14.50 -17.47 -1.08
CA PHE A 346 -13.64 -16.51 -1.77
C PHE A 346 -12.99 -17.15 -3.00
N ASP A 347 -13.43 -16.71 -4.17
CA ASP A 347 -12.80 -17.12 -5.43
C ASP A 347 -11.56 -16.28 -5.69
N LEU A 348 -10.38 -16.90 -5.58
CA LEU A 348 -9.09 -16.24 -5.72
C LEU A 348 -8.51 -16.33 -7.14
N ARG A 349 -9.31 -16.66 -8.15
CA ARG A 349 -8.91 -16.54 -9.56
C ARG A 349 -8.81 -15.06 -9.95
N PRO A 350 -7.83 -14.64 -10.77
CA PRO A 350 -7.64 -13.23 -11.13
C PRO A 350 -8.89 -12.52 -11.64
N ALA A 351 -9.67 -13.17 -12.52
CA ALA A 351 -10.92 -12.58 -13.04
C ALA A 351 -11.99 -12.40 -11.95
N ALA A 352 -12.08 -13.36 -11.01
CA ALA A 352 -13.01 -13.26 -9.88
C ALA A 352 -12.61 -12.14 -8.92
N ILE A 353 -11.32 -12.01 -8.59
CA ILE A 353 -10.79 -10.94 -7.75
C ILE A 353 -11.12 -9.57 -8.36
N ILE A 354 -10.85 -9.39 -9.66
CA ILE A 354 -11.13 -8.15 -10.38
C ILE A 354 -12.61 -7.79 -10.30
N ARG A 355 -13.50 -8.76 -10.49
CA ARG A 355 -14.95 -8.60 -10.38
C ARG A 355 -15.39 -8.27 -8.97
N ASP A 356 -14.98 -9.09 -7.98
CA ASP A 356 -15.49 -9.02 -6.60
C ASP A 356 -15.00 -7.76 -5.88
N LEU A 357 -13.80 -7.29 -6.19
CA LEU A 357 -13.23 -6.06 -5.67
C LEU A 357 -13.43 -4.84 -6.58
N ASP A 358 -14.11 -5.01 -7.74
CA ASP A 358 -14.40 -3.93 -8.70
C ASP A 358 -13.15 -3.09 -9.04
N LEU A 359 -12.09 -3.77 -9.49
CA LEU A 359 -10.76 -3.18 -9.67
C LEU A 359 -10.56 -2.45 -11.01
N ARG A 360 -11.51 -2.47 -11.94
CA ARG A 360 -11.41 -1.79 -13.25
C ARG A 360 -11.85 -0.33 -13.19
N ARG A 361 -11.47 0.36 -12.13
CA ARG A 361 -11.81 1.76 -11.87
C ARG A 361 -10.56 2.59 -11.61
N PRO A 362 -10.59 3.92 -11.88
CA PRO A 362 -9.48 4.82 -11.57
C PRO A 362 -9.43 5.13 -10.06
N ILE A 363 -8.89 4.22 -9.27
CA ILE A 363 -8.81 4.28 -7.81
C ILE A 363 -7.39 4.21 -7.27
N TYR A 364 -6.41 4.06 -8.14
CA TYR A 364 -5.05 3.64 -7.79
C TYR A 364 -4.15 4.77 -7.30
N ALA A 365 -4.20 5.96 -7.89
CA ALA A 365 -3.44 7.13 -7.43
C ALA A 365 -3.66 7.43 -5.94
N ARG A 366 -4.88 7.19 -5.44
CA ARG A 366 -5.23 7.38 -4.02
C ARG A 366 -4.57 6.38 -3.07
N THR A 367 -4.10 5.23 -3.59
CA THR A 367 -3.40 4.22 -2.79
C THR A 367 -1.90 4.47 -2.68
N ALA A 368 -1.34 5.26 -3.59
CA ALA A 368 0.10 5.39 -3.80
C ALA A 368 0.87 6.06 -2.64
N ALA A 369 0.20 6.59 -1.63
CA ALA A 369 0.83 7.11 -0.42
C ALA A 369 0.01 6.69 0.82
N TYR A 370 0.69 6.57 1.97
CA TYR A 370 0.08 6.26 3.27
C TYR A 370 -0.50 4.84 3.40
N GLY A 371 0.06 3.88 2.66
CA GLY A 371 -0.34 2.47 2.68
C GLY A 371 -1.56 2.15 1.82
N HIS A 372 -1.60 0.93 1.30
CA HIS A 372 -2.71 0.40 0.51
C HIS A 372 -3.81 -0.22 1.37
N PHE A 373 -3.52 -0.49 2.65
CA PHE A 373 -4.41 -1.17 3.59
C PHE A 373 -4.72 -0.32 4.83
N GLY A 374 -5.81 -0.67 5.54
CA GLY A 374 -6.23 0.02 6.76
C GLY A 374 -6.83 1.40 6.51
N ARG A 375 -7.47 1.61 5.37
CA ARG A 375 -8.10 2.88 4.96
C ARG A 375 -9.58 2.67 4.64
N SER A 376 -10.31 2.21 5.64
CA SER A 376 -11.74 1.84 5.53
C SER A 376 -12.64 3.03 5.16
N ASP A 377 -12.23 4.26 5.51
CA ASP A 377 -12.90 5.52 5.21
C ASP A 377 -12.80 5.95 3.74
N GLN A 378 -11.90 5.36 2.96
CA GLN A 378 -11.61 5.76 1.57
C GLN A 378 -12.46 5.04 0.53
N GLY A 379 -13.32 4.09 0.94
CA GLY A 379 -14.18 3.34 0.03
C GLY A 379 -13.45 2.30 -0.81
N PHE A 380 -12.30 1.83 -0.38
CA PHE A 380 -11.57 0.72 -0.99
C PHE A 380 -12.30 -0.60 -0.71
N THR A 381 -12.62 -1.35 -1.75
CA THR A 381 -13.45 -2.56 -1.67
C THR A 381 -12.79 -3.68 -0.87
N TRP A 382 -11.47 -3.78 -0.90
CA TRP A 382 -10.72 -4.77 -0.11
C TRP A 382 -10.65 -4.45 1.39
N GLU A 383 -11.10 -3.27 1.79
CA GLU A 383 -11.26 -2.90 3.21
C GLU A 383 -12.70 -3.10 3.72
N GLN A 384 -13.65 -3.47 2.85
CA GLN A 384 -15.01 -3.79 3.23
C GLN A 384 -15.17 -5.28 3.54
N THR A 385 -16.17 -5.63 4.36
CA THR A 385 -16.42 -7.02 4.78
C THR A 385 -17.84 -7.51 4.41
N PRO A 386 -18.20 -7.50 3.11
CA PRO A 386 -19.57 -7.85 2.67
C PRO A 386 -19.96 -9.32 2.90
N ARG A 387 -18.99 -10.20 3.08
CA ARG A 387 -19.20 -11.65 3.31
C ARG A 387 -19.06 -12.06 4.78
N LEU A 388 -19.09 -11.07 5.70
CA LEU A 388 -18.84 -11.32 7.12
C LEU A 388 -19.87 -12.29 7.73
N ASP A 389 -21.14 -12.07 7.46
CA ASP A 389 -22.23 -12.91 8.00
C ASP A 389 -22.24 -14.31 7.37
N ASP A 390 -21.84 -14.43 6.09
CA ASP A 390 -21.69 -15.73 5.43
C ASP A 390 -20.54 -16.51 6.06
N LEU A 391 -19.40 -15.86 6.30
CA LEU A 391 -18.25 -16.48 6.95
C LEU A 391 -18.56 -16.90 8.39
N ARG A 392 -19.28 -16.09 9.16
CA ARG A 392 -19.70 -16.45 10.52
C ARG A 392 -20.59 -17.68 10.51
N ARG A 393 -21.53 -17.78 9.57
CA ARG A 393 -22.40 -18.96 9.44
C ARG A 393 -21.60 -20.22 9.08
N GLU A 394 -20.66 -20.10 8.14
CA GLU A 394 -19.82 -21.23 7.73
C GLU A 394 -18.91 -21.73 8.86
N LEU A 395 -18.53 -20.83 9.79
CA LEU A 395 -17.69 -21.12 10.94
C LEU A 395 -18.45 -21.41 12.25
N ASP A 396 -19.77 -21.50 12.21
CA ASP A 396 -20.64 -21.65 13.39
C ASP A 396 -20.38 -20.59 14.48
N LEU A 397 -20.03 -19.36 14.06
CA LEU A 397 -19.82 -18.21 14.94
C LEU A 397 -21.11 -17.39 15.02
N ALA A 398 -21.73 -17.38 16.22
CA ALA A 398 -22.96 -16.63 16.47
C ALA A 398 -22.76 -15.10 16.54
#